data_7a6bebdcfeb872419cd703f90165a670
#
_entry.id   7a6bebdcfeb872419cd703f90165a670
#
_cell.length_a   1.000
_cell.length_b   1.000
_cell.length_c   1.000
_cell.angle_alpha   90.00
_cell.angle_beta   90.00
_cell.angle_gamma   90.00
#
_symmetry.space_group_name_H-M   'P 1'
#
loop_
_entity.id
_entity.type
_entity.pdbx_description
1 polymer ?
#
loop_
_entity_poly.entity_id
_entity_poly.type
_entity_poly.pdbx_seq_one_letter_code
_entity_poly.pdbx_strand_id
1 'polypeptide(L)'
;MGLADQLTDCLRSAILSGVYREGCVLPTRETLMAALGVSERVPRMAFARLAAEGLVVPRPGIGCQVVGSRSMAWNGQVLLAVSEDGSPYYAVFSSAMRNRLMAHGWLLARASFSDARSLRMKNSELDLVLSRPYSLAVLMLTMPGYGCIERRFAKMGMQYIAYNAAGARCRGRAGSIVISMDDAVERFVSHCRKAGVRRALQVGCGREGTVDVVGPLRNAGIAVEEIVCSANVPRLSLAGFQRAGVVALDAWLKKHAGRMPDIVFFSDDILAMAAFPVLLEAGLRVPEDIKVATFSNFGIGPVWRKDFTRIEADATKDGEAVADGVLSLLSGRSDALEVVLHRKYLPGDTFPV
;
A
#
# COMPACT_ATOMS: atom_id res chain seq x y z
N MET A 1 20.57 -13.63 28.23
CA MET A 1 21.12 -12.31 27.90
C MET A 1 21.69 -11.70 29.15
N GLY A 2 22.99 -11.40 29.20
CA GLY A 2 23.67 -10.89 30.39
C GLY A 2 23.35 -9.41 30.63
N LEU A 3 23.57 -8.91 31.87
CA LEU A 3 23.31 -7.51 32.21
C LEU A 3 24.13 -6.53 31.34
N ALA A 4 25.34 -6.91 30.94
CA ALA A 4 26.16 -6.10 30.04
C ALA A 4 25.55 -6.00 28.62
N ASP A 5 24.91 -7.09 28.14
CA ASP A 5 24.22 -7.10 26.85
C ASP A 5 23.00 -6.17 26.90
N GLN A 6 22.21 -6.27 27.97
CA GLN A 6 21.02 -5.44 28.17
C GLN A 6 21.40 -3.95 28.25
N LEU A 7 22.43 -3.61 28.99
CA LEU A 7 22.91 -2.22 29.09
C LEU A 7 23.44 -1.72 27.75
N THR A 8 24.17 -2.56 27.01
CA THR A 8 24.66 -2.21 25.66
C THR A 8 23.50 -1.90 24.73
N ASP A 9 22.47 -2.77 24.70
CA ASP A 9 21.30 -2.60 23.84
C ASP A 9 20.48 -1.36 24.22
N CYS A 10 20.34 -1.09 25.53
CA CYS A 10 19.66 0.10 26.03
C CYS A 10 20.37 1.38 25.59
N LEU A 11 21.69 1.48 25.82
CA LEU A 11 22.48 2.65 25.43
C LEU A 11 22.57 2.79 23.91
N ARG A 12 22.73 1.70 23.17
CA ARG A 12 22.68 1.69 21.71
C ARG A 12 21.35 2.27 21.20
N SER A 13 20.24 1.79 21.75
CA SER A 13 18.91 2.29 21.38
C SER A 13 18.77 3.78 21.70
N ALA A 14 19.27 4.24 22.85
CA ALA A 14 19.23 5.64 23.24
C ALA A 14 20.10 6.55 22.34
N ILE A 15 21.25 6.05 21.87
CA ILE A 15 22.10 6.76 20.89
C ILE A 15 21.40 6.80 19.53
N LEU A 16 20.92 5.65 19.04
CA LEU A 16 20.28 5.54 17.73
C LEU A 16 18.95 6.31 17.65
N SER A 17 18.22 6.42 18.77
CA SER A 17 16.98 7.20 18.87
C SER A 17 17.21 8.71 19.08
N GLY A 18 18.48 9.14 19.20
CA GLY A 18 18.83 10.55 19.39
C GLY A 18 18.60 11.10 20.80
N VAL A 19 18.32 10.26 21.80
CA VAL A 19 18.33 10.65 23.22
C VAL A 19 19.73 11.16 23.60
N TYR A 20 20.77 10.43 23.18
CA TYR A 20 22.15 10.92 23.21
C TYR A 20 22.59 11.29 21.80
N ARG A 21 22.63 12.59 21.52
CA ARG A 21 23.03 13.11 20.20
C ARG A 21 24.55 13.08 20.04
N GLU A 22 25.03 13.25 18.83
CA GLU A 22 26.45 13.43 18.54
C GLU A 22 27.04 14.55 19.38
N GLY A 23 28.21 14.28 19.95
CA GLY A 23 28.89 15.20 20.89
C GLY A 23 28.43 15.06 22.34
N CYS A 24 27.28 14.44 22.63
CA CYS A 24 26.86 14.19 24.02
C CYS A 24 27.81 13.19 24.72
N VAL A 25 27.97 13.35 26.02
CA VAL A 25 28.71 12.41 26.87
C VAL A 25 27.71 11.49 27.56
N LEU A 26 27.93 10.19 27.47
CA LEU A 26 27.13 9.18 28.17
C LEU A 26 27.34 9.34 29.72
N PRO A 27 26.35 8.88 30.52
CA PRO A 27 26.51 8.82 31.96
C PRO A 27 27.80 8.08 32.35
N THR A 28 28.47 8.52 33.40
CA THR A 28 29.72 7.88 33.83
C THR A 28 29.47 6.44 34.30
N ARG A 29 30.51 5.62 34.37
CA ARG A 29 30.39 4.25 34.88
C ARG A 29 29.84 4.26 36.32
N GLU A 30 30.32 5.18 37.15
CA GLU A 30 29.88 5.35 38.52
C GLU A 30 28.39 5.70 38.58
N THR A 31 27.91 6.61 37.73
CA THR A 31 26.49 6.96 37.62
C THR A 31 25.64 5.77 37.24
N LEU A 32 26.09 4.99 36.25
CA LEU A 32 25.36 3.77 35.83
C LEU A 32 25.38 2.69 36.89
N MET A 33 26.49 2.50 37.58
CA MET A 33 26.59 1.55 38.71
C MET A 33 25.62 1.93 39.85
N ALA A 34 25.61 3.19 40.23
CA ALA A 34 24.71 3.68 41.27
C ALA A 34 23.23 3.58 40.88
N ALA A 35 22.90 3.98 39.65
CA ALA A 35 21.52 3.98 39.18
C ALA A 35 20.94 2.57 38.95
N LEU A 36 21.77 1.61 38.52
CA LEU A 36 21.33 0.27 38.12
C LEU A 36 21.67 -0.84 39.12
N GLY A 37 22.43 -0.54 40.18
CA GLY A 37 22.86 -1.52 41.16
C GLY A 37 23.76 -2.61 40.58
N VAL A 38 24.58 -2.29 39.57
CA VAL A 38 25.43 -3.25 38.87
C VAL A 38 26.91 -3.06 39.18
N SER A 39 27.71 -4.12 39.01
CA SER A 39 29.18 -4.04 39.19
C SER A 39 29.83 -3.23 38.04
N GLU A 40 31.02 -2.67 38.27
CA GLU A 40 31.80 -1.89 37.31
C GLU A 40 32.04 -2.64 35.98
N ARG A 41 32.12 -3.95 36.03
CA ARG A 41 32.30 -4.80 34.85
C ARG A 41 31.19 -4.58 33.81
N VAL A 42 29.94 -4.33 34.24
CA VAL A 42 28.79 -4.20 33.36
C VAL A 42 28.90 -2.96 32.48
N PRO A 43 29.01 -1.72 32.98
CA PRO A 43 29.14 -0.54 32.14
C PRO A 43 30.47 -0.51 31.36
N ARG A 44 31.57 -1.05 31.93
CA ARG A 44 32.82 -1.18 31.19
C ARG A 44 32.70 -2.04 29.93
N MET A 45 32.03 -3.19 30.02
CA MET A 45 31.80 -4.06 28.88
C MET A 45 30.85 -3.40 27.88
N ALA A 46 29.81 -2.73 28.34
CA ALA A 46 28.85 -2.06 27.46
C ALA A 46 29.54 -0.93 26.65
N PHE A 47 30.37 -0.09 27.31
CA PHE A 47 31.11 0.97 26.62
C PHE A 47 32.15 0.42 25.64
N ALA A 48 32.84 -0.65 25.98
CA ALA A 48 33.79 -1.30 25.07
C ALA A 48 33.10 -1.80 23.77
N ARG A 49 31.93 -2.38 23.91
CA ARG A 49 31.13 -2.83 22.75
C ARG A 49 30.63 -1.67 21.90
N LEU A 50 30.05 -0.63 22.53
CA LEU A 50 29.62 0.56 21.81
C LEU A 50 30.78 1.27 21.10
N ALA A 51 31.98 1.26 21.68
CA ALA A 51 33.18 1.77 21.04
C ALA A 51 33.64 0.89 19.86
N ALA A 52 33.55 -0.42 20.01
CA ALA A 52 33.83 -1.35 18.90
C ALA A 52 32.84 -1.22 17.73
N GLU A 53 31.61 -0.82 18.03
CA GLU A 53 30.57 -0.49 17.04
C GLU A 53 30.74 0.92 16.43
N GLY A 54 31.69 1.71 16.93
CA GLY A 54 31.94 3.06 16.44
C GLY A 54 30.87 4.09 16.88
N LEU A 55 30.03 3.76 17.85
CA LEU A 55 28.97 4.64 18.34
C LEU A 55 29.47 5.65 19.38
N VAL A 56 30.55 5.32 20.07
CA VAL A 56 31.14 6.21 21.10
C VAL A 56 32.66 6.16 21.04
N VAL A 57 33.30 7.23 21.51
CA VAL A 57 34.75 7.29 21.67
C VAL A 57 35.10 7.69 23.11
N PRO A 58 35.93 6.92 23.82
CA PRO A 58 36.47 7.33 25.11
C PRO A 58 37.30 8.59 24.96
N ARG A 59 37.00 9.64 25.71
CA ARG A 59 37.77 10.89 25.79
C ARG A 59 38.36 11.06 27.18
N PRO A 60 39.68 11.08 27.32
CA PRO A 60 40.33 11.30 28.63
C PRO A 60 39.81 12.57 29.30
N GLY A 61 39.41 12.50 30.58
CA GLY A 61 38.90 13.61 31.35
C GLY A 61 37.46 14.05 31.01
N ILE A 62 36.85 13.53 29.94
CA ILE A 62 35.49 13.89 29.49
C ILE A 62 34.51 12.75 29.72
N GLY A 63 34.94 11.50 29.43
CA GLY A 63 34.08 10.33 29.51
C GLY A 63 33.89 9.66 28.15
N CYS A 64 32.79 8.97 27.98
CA CYS A 64 32.45 8.28 26.75
C CYS A 64 31.55 9.18 25.88
N GLN A 65 32.14 9.79 24.86
CA GLN A 65 31.45 10.73 23.98
C GLN A 65 30.83 10.02 22.80
N VAL A 66 29.56 10.31 22.51
CA VAL A 66 28.86 9.82 21.31
C VAL A 66 29.52 10.47 20.09
N VAL A 67 30.06 9.63 19.21
CA VAL A 67 30.55 10.06 17.91
C VAL A 67 29.42 9.77 16.94
N GLY A 68 29.08 10.75 16.15
CA GLY A 68 27.95 10.64 15.24
C GLY A 68 28.02 9.34 14.46
N SER A 69 27.07 8.50 14.74
CA SER A 69 26.80 7.49 13.76
C SER A 69 26.32 8.23 12.50
N ARG A 70 26.82 7.87 11.34
CA ARG A 70 26.14 8.17 10.07
C ARG A 70 24.78 7.44 9.99
N SER A 71 24.26 6.95 11.12
CA SER A 71 22.93 6.42 11.20
C SER A 71 21.98 7.62 11.14
N MET A 72 21.15 7.66 10.13
CA MET A 72 20.01 8.56 10.09
C MET A 72 19.33 8.52 11.46
N ALA A 73 19.10 9.69 12.06
CA ALA A 73 18.39 9.77 13.35
C ALA A 73 17.09 8.97 13.21
N TRP A 74 16.94 7.93 14.03
CA TRP A 74 15.71 7.16 14.04
C TRP A 74 14.61 7.99 14.70
N ASN A 75 13.61 8.37 13.93
CA ASN A 75 12.51 9.22 14.38
C ASN A 75 11.32 8.42 14.94
N GLY A 76 11.22 7.15 14.57
CA GLY A 76 10.14 6.26 15.02
C GLY A 76 9.64 5.32 13.93
N GLN A 77 8.43 4.81 14.15
CA GLN A 77 7.81 3.84 13.25
C GLN A 77 6.45 4.32 12.75
N VAL A 78 6.18 4.06 11.47
CA VAL A 78 4.88 4.22 10.82
C VAL A 78 4.31 2.83 10.56
N LEU A 79 3.05 2.59 10.92
CA LEU A 79 2.33 1.37 10.59
C LEU A 79 1.64 1.52 9.24
N LEU A 80 1.86 0.58 8.33
CA LEU A 80 1.06 0.42 7.11
C LEU A 80 0.20 -0.84 7.24
N ALA A 81 -1.10 -0.66 7.35
CA ALA A 81 -2.08 -1.73 7.35
C ALA A 81 -2.69 -1.87 5.95
N VAL A 82 -2.57 -3.04 5.35
CA VAL A 82 -3.07 -3.33 4.00
C VAL A 82 -4.00 -4.54 4.00
N SER A 83 -4.90 -4.60 3.01
CA SER A 83 -5.66 -5.81 2.75
C SER A 83 -4.75 -6.89 2.16
N GLU A 84 -4.91 -8.13 2.62
CA GLU A 84 -4.23 -9.29 2.05
C GLU A 84 -5.08 -9.82 0.87
N ASP A 85 -4.86 -9.26 -0.30
CA ASP A 85 -5.60 -9.63 -1.52
C ASP A 85 -4.73 -10.32 -2.58
N GLY A 86 -3.43 -10.52 -2.27
CA GLY A 86 -2.46 -11.12 -3.19
C GLY A 86 -1.99 -10.19 -4.30
N SER A 87 -2.44 -8.94 -4.35
CA SER A 87 -2.04 -7.99 -5.39
C SER A 87 -0.57 -7.57 -5.25
N PRO A 88 0.23 -7.67 -6.32
CA PRO A 88 1.59 -7.15 -6.35
C PRO A 88 1.68 -5.63 -6.11
N TYR A 89 0.59 -4.88 -6.35
CA TYR A 89 0.51 -3.45 -6.10
C TYR A 89 0.99 -3.07 -4.70
N TYR A 90 0.48 -3.75 -3.66
CA TYR A 90 0.86 -3.42 -2.29
C TYR A 90 2.32 -3.74 -1.94
N ALA A 91 2.95 -4.68 -2.64
CA ALA A 91 4.37 -4.95 -2.46
C ALA A 91 5.22 -3.78 -2.99
N VAL A 92 4.93 -3.31 -4.20
CA VAL A 92 5.62 -2.17 -4.83
C VAL A 92 5.34 -0.88 -4.06
N PHE A 93 4.08 -0.60 -3.73
CA PHE A 93 3.64 0.54 -2.92
C PHE A 93 4.38 0.59 -1.57
N SER A 94 4.39 -0.52 -0.83
CA SER A 94 5.06 -0.59 0.47
C SER A 94 6.56 -0.38 0.35
N SER A 95 7.19 -0.87 -0.72
CA SER A 95 8.62 -0.70 -0.96
C SER A 95 8.98 0.75 -1.23
N ALA A 96 8.21 1.43 -2.08
CA ALA A 96 8.40 2.85 -2.39
C ALA A 96 8.18 3.72 -1.14
N MET A 97 7.08 3.50 -0.42
CA MET A 97 6.78 4.19 0.83
C MET A 97 7.88 3.99 1.87
N ARG A 98 8.36 2.74 2.05
CA ARG A 98 9.47 2.42 2.97
C ARG A 98 10.73 3.19 2.62
N ASN A 99 11.15 3.17 1.35
CA ASN A 99 12.36 3.84 0.90
C ASN A 99 12.29 5.34 1.16
N ARG A 100 11.13 5.96 0.89
CA ARG A 100 10.90 7.38 1.12
C ARG A 100 10.94 7.74 2.61
N LEU A 101 10.29 6.96 3.46
CA LEU A 101 10.28 7.15 4.91
C LEU A 101 11.67 6.93 5.52
N MET A 102 12.38 5.87 5.09
CA MET A 102 13.73 5.58 5.56
C MET A 102 14.72 6.69 5.26
N ALA A 103 14.59 7.34 4.10
CA ALA A 103 15.42 8.51 3.76
C ALA A 103 15.26 9.68 4.75
N HIS A 104 14.20 9.67 5.57
CA HIS A 104 13.91 10.67 6.59
C HIS A 104 13.96 10.10 8.03
N GLY A 105 14.60 8.95 8.23
CA GLY A 105 14.79 8.35 9.55
C GLY A 105 13.55 7.65 10.14
N TRP A 106 12.55 7.29 9.33
CA TRP A 106 11.35 6.58 9.75
C TRP A 106 11.35 5.14 9.28
N LEU A 107 10.99 4.19 10.14
CA LEU A 107 10.78 2.80 9.77
C LEU A 107 9.32 2.57 9.36
N LEU A 108 9.10 1.73 8.34
CA LEU A 108 7.78 1.26 7.97
C LEU A 108 7.57 -0.17 8.47
N ALA A 109 6.62 -0.35 9.37
CA ALA A 109 6.09 -1.65 9.75
C ALA A 109 4.86 -1.96 8.91
N ARG A 110 4.84 -3.08 8.19
CA ARG A 110 3.69 -3.51 7.39
C ARG A 110 2.94 -4.61 8.12
N ALA A 111 1.62 -4.47 8.21
CA ALA A 111 0.69 -5.51 8.64
C ALA A 111 -0.33 -5.77 7.52
N SER A 112 -0.57 -7.05 7.20
CA SER A 112 -1.54 -7.47 6.20
C SER A 112 -2.70 -8.20 6.89
N PHE A 113 -3.92 -7.86 6.52
CA PHE A 113 -5.12 -8.43 7.14
C PHE A 113 -6.01 -9.06 6.07
N SER A 114 -6.35 -10.33 6.25
CA SER A 114 -7.16 -11.11 5.32
C SER A 114 -8.66 -11.11 5.68
N ASP A 115 -9.01 -10.89 6.95
CA ASP A 115 -10.38 -11.00 7.45
C ASP A 115 -10.66 -10.02 8.58
N ALA A 116 -11.62 -9.12 8.36
CA ALA A 116 -12.07 -8.17 9.37
C ALA A 116 -12.75 -8.83 10.60
N ARG A 117 -13.24 -10.07 10.48
CA ARG A 117 -13.87 -10.79 11.61
C ARG A 117 -12.84 -11.26 12.61
N SER A 118 -11.71 -11.79 12.14
CA SER A 118 -10.60 -12.26 13.01
C SER A 118 -10.04 -11.13 13.86
N LEU A 119 -10.07 -9.89 13.35
CA LEU A 119 -9.56 -8.70 14.05
C LEU A 119 -10.42 -8.24 15.24
N ARG A 120 -11.63 -8.76 15.37
CA ARG A 120 -12.54 -8.44 16.50
C ARG A 120 -12.35 -9.36 17.69
N MET A 121 -11.62 -10.44 17.51
CA MET A 121 -11.38 -11.41 18.58
C MET A 121 -10.40 -10.84 19.62
N LYS A 122 -10.56 -11.27 20.88
CA LYS A 122 -9.59 -10.97 21.94
C LYS A 122 -8.27 -11.66 21.62
N ASN A 123 -7.15 -10.98 21.83
CA ASN A 123 -5.81 -11.42 21.45
C ASN A 123 -5.67 -11.66 19.94
N SER A 124 -6.32 -10.82 19.14
CA SER A 124 -6.23 -10.85 17.69
C SER A 124 -4.84 -10.46 17.21
N GLU A 125 -4.56 -10.77 15.94
CA GLU A 125 -3.35 -10.27 15.25
C GLU A 125 -3.22 -8.74 15.36
N LEU A 126 -4.35 -8.02 15.33
CA LEU A 126 -4.37 -6.57 15.53
C LEU A 126 -3.86 -6.18 16.93
N ASP A 127 -4.20 -6.94 17.99
CA ASP A 127 -3.70 -6.68 19.33
C ASP A 127 -2.18 -6.83 19.40
N LEU A 128 -1.65 -7.86 18.74
CA LEU A 128 -0.22 -8.10 18.66
C LEU A 128 0.50 -6.99 17.90
N VAL A 129 -0.03 -6.58 16.75
CA VAL A 129 0.52 -5.46 15.96
C VAL A 129 0.53 -4.18 16.79
N LEU A 130 -0.60 -3.87 17.45
CA LEU A 130 -0.75 -2.64 18.25
C LEU A 130 -0.06 -2.69 19.63
N SER A 131 0.58 -3.80 20.00
CA SER A 131 1.43 -3.84 21.19
C SER A 131 2.73 -3.02 21.05
N ARG A 132 3.07 -2.60 19.84
CA ARG A 132 4.23 -1.75 19.55
C ARG A 132 3.82 -0.29 19.41
N PRO A 133 4.69 0.66 19.80
CA PRO A 133 4.41 2.08 19.61
C PRO A 133 4.61 2.47 18.15
N TYR A 134 3.60 3.13 17.57
CA TYR A 134 3.68 3.75 16.25
C TYR A 134 3.38 5.25 16.38
N SER A 135 4.08 6.06 15.59
CA SER A 135 3.87 7.51 15.55
C SER A 135 2.65 7.88 14.71
N LEU A 136 2.35 7.10 13.70
CA LEU A 136 1.22 7.27 12.80
C LEU A 136 0.89 5.94 12.11
N ALA A 137 -0.38 5.73 11.75
CA ALA A 137 -0.80 4.60 10.93
C ALA A 137 -1.36 5.03 9.58
N VAL A 138 -1.13 4.20 8.56
CA VAL A 138 -1.70 4.33 7.22
C VAL A 138 -2.57 3.10 6.95
N LEU A 139 -3.86 3.32 6.69
CA LEU A 139 -4.83 2.28 6.43
C LEU A 139 -5.18 2.23 4.94
N MET A 140 -4.62 1.26 4.23
CA MET A 140 -4.94 0.94 2.83
C MET A 140 -5.82 -0.31 2.78
N LEU A 141 -6.99 -0.23 3.42
CA LEU A 141 -7.92 -1.34 3.59
C LEU A 141 -9.14 -1.11 2.67
N THR A 142 -9.29 -1.96 1.68
CA THR A 142 -10.35 -1.88 0.66
C THR A 142 -11.53 -2.81 0.91
N MET A 143 -11.46 -3.68 1.93
CA MET A 143 -12.51 -4.65 2.23
C MET A 143 -13.49 -4.14 3.29
N PRO A 144 -14.78 -4.48 3.20
CA PRO A 144 -15.79 -4.05 4.18
C PRO A 144 -15.49 -4.60 5.58
N GLY A 145 -15.84 -3.83 6.61
CA GLY A 145 -15.75 -4.25 8.02
C GLY A 145 -14.51 -3.80 8.77
N TYR A 146 -13.54 -3.14 8.14
CA TYR A 146 -12.32 -2.64 8.79
C TYR A 146 -12.53 -1.41 9.69
N GLY A 147 -13.70 -0.84 9.77
CA GLY A 147 -14.03 0.24 10.73
C GLY A 147 -13.78 -0.13 12.20
N CYS A 148 -13.60 -1.43 12.52
CA CYS A 148 -13.16 -1.85 13.85
C CYS A 148 -11.72 -1.41 14.15
N ILE A 149 -10.84 -1.38 13.15
CA ILE A 149 -9.45 -0.93 13.28
C ILE A 149 -9.43 0.58 13.55
N GLU A 150 -10.17 1.37 12.77
CA GLU A 150 -10.29 2.81 12.98
C GLU A 150 -10.78 3.15 14.40
N ARG A 151 -11.83 2.46 14.87
CA ARG A 151 -12.34 2.63 16.24
C ARG A 151 -11.30 2.27 17.29
N ARG A 152 -10.46 1.28 17.03
CA ARG A 152 -9.39 0.88 17.93
C ARG A 152 -8.31 1.96 18.01
N PHE A 153 -7.88 2.49 16.88
CA PHE A 153 -6.92 3.59 16.82
C PHE A 153 -7.44 4.83 17.54
N ALA A 154 -8.70 5.19 17.32
CA ALA A 154 -9.33 6.31 18.02
C ALA A 154 -9.33 6.13 19.56
N LYS A 155 -9.58 4.90 20.05
CA LYS A 155 -9.52 4.59 21.50
C LYS A 155 -8.09 4.69 22.06
N MET A 156 -7.08 4.40 21.27
CA MET A 156 -5.67 4.46 21.66
C MET A 156 -5.09 5.87 21.52
N GLY A 157 -5.85 6.84 20.97
CA GLY A 157 -5.33 8.16 20.64
C GLY A 157 -4.30 8.16 19.50
N MET A 158 -4.22 7.07 18.72
CA MET A 158 -3.30 6.95 17.61
C MET A 158 -3.79 7.77 16.42
N GLN A 159 -2.92 8.62 15.88
CA GLN A 159 -3.20 9.32 14.62
C GLN A 159 -3.10 8.36 13.45
N TYR A 160 -4.00 8.51 12.47
CA TYR A 160 -3.98 7.70 11.26
C TYR A 160 -4.53 8.45 10.05
N ILE A 161 -4.06 8.06 8.86
CA ILE A 161 -4.68 8.40 7.59
C ILE A 161 -5.28 7.13 7.00
N ALA A 162 -6.40 7.25 6.29
CA ALA A 162 -7.09 6.09 5.77
C ALA A 162 -7.53 6.28 4.32
N TYR A 163 -7.46 5.20 3.53
CA TYR A 163 -8.13 5.13 2.26
C TYR A 163 -9.62 5.36 2.46
N ASN A 164 -10.15 6.36 1.77
CA ASN A 164 -11.52 6.81 1.97
C ASN A 164 -12.42 6.37 0.83
N ALA A 165 -12.95 5.18 0.91
CA ALA A 165 -14.00 4.75 -0.02
C ALA A 165 -15.37 5.39 0.29
N ALA A 166 -15.61 5.91 1.50
CA ALA A 166 -16.95 6.27 1.96
C ALA A 166 -17.10 7.63 2.67
N GLY A 167 -16.10 8.51 2.69
CA GLY A 167 -16.25 9.86 3.24
C GLY A 167 -16.46 9.98 4.76
N ALA A 168 -16.47 8.89 5.52
CA ALA A 168 -16.71 8.91 6.95
C ALA A 168 -15.54 9.52 7.72
N ARG A 169 -15.80 10.57 8.51
CA ARG A 169 -14.81 11.15 9.43
C ARG A 169 -14.85 10.39 10.75
N CYS A 170 -13.80 9.61 11.05
CA CYS A 170 -13.63 8.99 12.35
C CYS A 170 -12.74 9.86 13.26
N ARG A 171 -13.03 9.82 14.58
CA ARG A 171 -12.22 10.54 15.58
C ARG A 171 -10.77 10.01 15.57
N GLY A 172 -9.77 10.88 15.57
CA GLY A 172 -8.34 10.53 15.50
C GLY A 172 -7.80 10.39 14.08
N ARG A 173 -8.64 10.55 13.05
CA ARG A 173 -8.22 10.54 11.66
C ARG A 173 -7.53 11.85 11.31
N ALA A 174 -6.25 11.77 10.98
CA ALA A 174 -5.44 12.91 10.58
C ALA A 174 -5.55 13.21 9.08
N GLY A 175 -6.13 12.31 8.29
CA GLY A 175 -6.31 12.55 6.86
C GLY A 175 -6.92 11.40 6.08
N SER A 176 -7.05 11.61 4.78
CA SER A 176 -7.61 10.65 3.82
C SER A 176 -6.67 10.42 2.65
N ILE A 177 -6.75 9.20 2.10
CA ILE A 177 -6.17 8.84 0.82
C ILE A 177 -7.33 8.62 -0.14
N VAL A 178 -7.37 9.39 -1.23
CA VAL A 178 -8.43 9.35 -2.24
C VAL A 178 -7.83 8.91 -3.56
N ILE A 179 -8.48 7.96 -4.24
CA ILE A 179 -8.11 7.61 -5.61
C ILE A 179 -8.99 8.42 -6.55
N SER A 180 -8.37 9.27 -7.37
CA SER A 180 -9.04 10.04 -8.42
C SER A 180 -8.89 9.32 -9.75
N MET A 181 -10.03 8.91 -10.32
CA MET A 181 -10.14 8.23 -11.60
C MET A 181 -10.91 9.03 -12.64
N ASP A 182 -11.55 10.12 -12.26
CA ASP A 182 -12.55 10.83 -13.07
C ASP A 182 -11.98 11.27 -14.43
N ASP A 183 -10.82 11.94 -14.45
CA ASP A 183 -10.17 12.36 -15.70
C ASP A 183 -9.82 11.16 -16.59
N ALA A 184 -9.30 10.08 -16.02
CA ALA A 184 -8.91 8.90 -16.79
C ALA A 184 -10.13 8.18 -17.39
N VAL A 185 -11.21 8.08 -16.62
CA VAL A 185 -12.48 7.46 -17.07
C VAL A 185 -13.14 8.36 -18.13
N GLU A 186 -13.17 9.66 -17.94
CA GLU A 186 -13.73 10.62 -18.90
C GLU A 186 -12.99 10.55 -20.25
N ARG A 187 -11.66 10.50 -20.22
CA ARG A 187 -10.83 10.32 -21.43
C ARG A 187 -11.09 9.00 -22.12
N PHE A 188 -11.22 7.91 -21.36
CA PHE A 188 -11.57 6.59 -21.91
C PHE A 188 -12.95 6.62 -22.58
N VAL A 189 -13.97 7.17 -21.90
CA VAL A 189 -15.33 7.29 -22.45
C VAL A 189 -15.36 8.19 -23.70
N SER A 190 -14.63 9.30 -23.68
CA SER A 190 -14.48 10.19 -24.85
C SER A 190 -13.88 9.44 -26.02
N HIS A 191 -12.85 8.61 -25.78
CA HIS A 191 -12.24 7.76 -26.81
C HIS A 191 -13.25 6.76 -27.37
N CYS A 192 -14.01 6.06 -26.51
CA CYS A 192 -15.07 5.14 -26.93
C CYS A 192 -16.08 5.84 -27.86
N ARG A 193 -16.54 7.04 -27.51
CA ARG A 193 -17.48 7.82 -28.33
C ARG A 193 -16.89 8.19 -29.70
N LYS A 194 -15.66 8.70 -29.74
CA LYS A 194 -14.98 9.08 -30.96
C LYS A 194 -14.78 7.89 -31.90
N ALA A 195 -14.50 6.72 -31.35
CA ALA A 195 -14.33 5.46 -32.09
C ALA A 195 -15.67 4.79 -32.48
N GLY A 196 -16.81 5.40 -32.17
CA GLY A 196 -18.13 4.87 -32.51
C GLY A 196 -18.53 3.61 -31.77
N VAL A 197 -17.97 3.37 -30.57
CA VAL A 197 -18.34 2.25 -29.70
C VAL A 197 -19.81 2.38 -29.29
N ARG A 198 -20.60 1.33 -29.51
CA ARG A 198 -22.04 1.27 -29.17
C ARG A 198 -22.34 0.25 -28.07
N ARG A 199 -21.54 -0.81 -27.99
CA ARG A 199 -21.69 -1.90 -27.03
C ARG A 199 -20.36 -2.19 -26.34
N ALA A 200 -20.37 -2.24 -25.03
CA ALA A 200 -19.23 -2.58 -24.22
C ALA A 200 -19.54 -3.75 -23.29
N LEU A 201 -18.53 -4.54 -22.98
CA LEU A 201 -18.57 -5.56 -21.94
C LEU A 201 -17.54 -5.21 -20.87
N GLN A 202 -17.98 -5.03 -19.61
CA GLN A 202 -17.07 -4.97 -18.48
C GLN A 202 -16.91 -6.35 -17.87
N VAL A 203 -15.66 -6.80 -17.74
CA VAL A 203 -15.29 -8.01 -16.98
C VAL A 203 -14.63 -7.56 -15.70
N GLY A 204 -15.26 -7.79 -14.56
CA GLY A 204 -14.84 -7.25 -13.28
C GLY A 204 -15.06 -8.18 -12.10
N CYS A 205 -14.59 -7.77 -10.95
CA CYS A 205 -14.68 -8.54 -9.71
C CYS A 205 -15.75 -8.04 -8.73
N GLY A 206 -16.43 -6.96 -9.02
CA GLY A 206 -17.44 -6.37 -8.12
C GLY A 206 -16.88 -5.92 -6.75
N ARG A 207 -15.57 -5.66 -6.65
CA ARG A 207 -14.92 -5.21 -5.41
C ARG A 207 -14.90 -3.69 -5.35
N GLU A 208 -15.06 -3.15 -4.15
CA GLU A 208 -14.79 -1.74 -3.89
C GLU A 208 -13.34 -1.39 -4.24
N GLY A 209 -13.13 -0.25 -4.88
CA GLY A 209 -11.80 0.23 -5.28
C GLY A 209 -11.32 -0.27 -6.65
N THR A 210 -12.10 -1.11 -7.35
CA THR A 210 -11.83 -1.40 -8.76
C THR A 210 -12.40 -0.31 -9.67
N VAL A 211 -11.82 -0.16 -10.86
CA VAL A 211 -12.30 0.81 -11.85
C VAL A 211 -13.66 0.36 -12.38
N ASP A 212 -14.66 1.20 -12.19
CA ASP A 212 -15.99 1.04 -12.78
C ASP A 212 -16.17 2.05 -13.92
N VAL A 213 -16.32 1.51 -15.15
CA VAL A 213 -16.62 2.34 -16.33
C VAL A 213 -18.08 2.22 -16.78
N VAL A 214 -18.87 1.39 -16.12
CA VAL A 214 -20.26 1.07 -16.53
C VAL A 214 -21.15 2.28 -16.50
N GLY A 215 -21.21 2.97 -15.35
CA GLY A 215 -22.01 4.18 -15.20
C GLY A 215 -21.62 5.26 -16.20
N PRO A 216 -20.35 5.66 -16.29
CA PRO A 216 -19.87 6.64 -17.26
C PRO A 216 -20.14 6.27 -18.73
N LEU A 217 -19.96 5.01 -19.11
CA LEU A 217 -20.28 4.56 -20.49
C LEU A 217 -21.78 4.60 -20.79
N ARG A 218 -22.63 4.15 -19.85
CA ARG A 218 -24.09 4.25 -19.98
C ARG A 218 -24.56 5.69 -20.11
N ASN A 219 -24.01 6.60 -19.30
CA ASN A 219 -24.30 8.04 -19.39
C ASN A 219 -23.88 8.64 -20.74
N ALA A 220 -22.88 8.05 -21.39
CA ALA A 220 -22.46 8.43 -22.73
C ALA A 220 -23.27 7.78 -23.87
N GLY A 221 -24.34 7.02 -23.56
CA GLY A 221 -25.22 6.35 -24.52
C GLY A 221 -24.69 5.03 -25.06
N ILE A 222 -23.70 4.43 -24.40
CA ILE A 222 -23.13 3.14 -24.77
C ILE A 222 -23.83 2.03 -23.98
N ALA A 223 -24.32 1.00 -24.66
CA ALA A 223 -24.92 -0.17 -24.02
C ALA A 223 -23.81 -0.99 -23.34
N VAL A 224 -23.95 -1.27 -22.04
CA VAL A 224 -22.93 -2.00 -21.27
C VAL A 224 -23.53 -3.24 -20.62
N GLU A 225 -22.92 -4.39 -20.92
CA GLU A 225 -23.11 -5.63 -20.19
C GLU A 225 -21.96 -5.83 -19.19
N GLU A 226 -22.23 -6.61 -18.13
CA GLU A 226 -21.28 -6.82 -17.04
C GLU A 226 -21.12 -8.29 -16.71
N ILE A 227 -19.89 -8.74 -16.56
CA ILE A 227 -19.52 -10.03 -15.98
C ILE A 227 -18.89 -9.75 -14.63
N VAL A 228 -19.49 -10.25 -13.53
CA VAL A 228 -18.95 -10.16 -12.17
C VAL A 228 -18.40 -11.51 -11.77
N CYS A 229 -17.07 -11.62 -11.70
CA CYS A 229 -16.36 -12.90 -11.54
C CYS A 229 -16.30 -13.40 -10.08
N SER A 230 -16.69 -12.62 -9.08
CA SER A 230 -16.42 -12.96 -7.66
C SER A 230 -17.62 -12.83 -6.71
N ALA A 231 -18.84 -12.72 -7.20
CA ALA A 231 -20.03 -12.44 -6.39
C ALA A 231 -20.24 -13.39 -5.18
N ASN A 232 -19.65 -14.59 -5.17
CA ASN A 232 -19.90 -15.62 -4.16
C ASN A 232 -18.66 -16.27 -3.53
N VAL A 233 -17.44 -15.72 -3.71
CA VAL A 233 -16.24 -16.39 -3.20
C VAL A 233 -15.43 -15.44 -2.29
N PRO A 234 -15.61 -15.53 -0.96
CA PRO A 234 -15.00 -14.62 0.01
C PRO A 234 -13.46 -14.67 0.09
N ARG A 235 -12.83 -15.70 -0.45
CA ARG A 235 -11.37 -15.93 -0.37
C ARG A 235 -10.82 -16.65 -1.59
N LEU A 236 -11.04 -16.10 -2.79
CA LEU A 236 -10.34 -16.63 -3.95
C LEU A 236 -8.83 -16.35 -3.80
N SER A 237 -8.03 -17.42 -3.87
CA SER A 237 -6.61 -17.26 -4.20
C SER A 237 -6.49 -16.53 -5.53
N LEU A 238 -5.34 -15.89 -5.79
CA LEU A 238 -5.06 -15.22 -7.06
C LEU A 238 -5.42 -16.11 -8.26
N ALA A 239 -4.98 -17.38 -8.25
CA ALA A 239 -5.29 -18.36 -9.28
C ALA A 239 -6.79 -18.68 -9.38
N GLY A 240 -7.52 -18.71 -8.26
CA GLY A 240 -8.97 -18.91 -8.26
C GLY A 240 -9.71 -17.74 -8.90
N PHE A 241 -9.25 -16.51 -8.62
CA PHE A 241 -9.78 -15.29 -9.21
C PHE A 241 -9.56 -15.25 -10.73
N GLN A 242 -8.34 -15.55 -11.19
CA GLN A 242 -7.99 -15.68 -12.61
C GLN A 242 -8.87 -16.71 -13.31
N ARG A 243 -9.01 -17.90 -12.73
CA ARG A 243 -9.85 -18.97 -13.29
C ARG A 243 -11.32 -18.58 -13.37
N ALA A 244 -11.85 -17.87 -12.39
CA ALA A 244 -13.22 -17.36 -12.42
C ALA A 244 -13.46 -16.42 -13.62
N GLY A 245 -12.49 -15.53 -13.89
CA GLY A 245 -12.55 -14.64 -15.06
C GLY A 245 -12.54 -15.40 -16.38
N VAL A 246 -11.66 -16.39 -16.54
CA VAL A 246 -11.59 -17.26 -17.73
C VAL A 246 -12.92 -17.97 -17.96
N VAL A 247 -13.44 -18.67 -16.94
CA VAL A 247 -14.69 -19.43 -17.04
C VAL A 247 -15.88 -18.53 -17.37
N ALA A 248 -15.97 -17.38 -16.71
CA ALA A 248 -17.08 -16.45 -16.89
C ALA A 248 -17.09 -15.83 -18.29
N LEU A 249 -15.91 -15.42 -18.79
CA LEU A 249 -15.80 -14.86 -20.15
C LEU A 249 -16.06 -15.91 -21.23
N ASP A 250 -15.51 -17.12 -21.11
CA ASP A 250 -15.76 -18.23 -22.05
C ASP A 250 -17.26 -18.58 -22.12
N ALA A 251 -17.91 -18.70 -20.97
CA ALA A 251 -19.36 -18.97 -20.93
C ALA A 251 -20.17 -17.82 -21.56
N TRP A 252 -19.75 -16.55 -21.34
CA TRP A 252 -20.39 -15.40 -21.94
C TRP A 252 -20.26 -15.42 -23.48
N LEU A 253 -19.06 -15.67 -24.01
CA LEU A 253 -18.79 -15.73 -25.45
C LEU A 253 -19.63 -16.81 -26.12
N LYS A 254 -19.70 -18.00 -25.52
CA LYS A 254 -20.54 -19.12 -26.05
C LYS A 254 -22.03 -18.77 -26.12
N LYS A 255 -22.53 -18.06 -25.09
CA LYS A 255 -23.93 -17.62 -25.01
C LYS A 255 -24.27 -16.51 -26.01
N HIS A 256 -23.31 -15.65 -26.36
CA HIS A 256 -23.51 -14.45 -27.16
C HIS A 256 -22.87 -14.53 -28.55
N ALA A 257 -22.68 -15.76 -29.09
CA ALA A 257 -22.15 -15.98 -30.43
C ALA A 257 -22.94 -15.13 -31.45
N GLY A 258 -22.22 -14.31 -32.23
CA GLY A 258 -22.80 -13.39 -33.22
C GLY A 258 -23.29 -12.02 -32.68
N ARG A 259 -23.14 -11.74 -31.39
CA ARG A 259 -23.49 -10.45 -30.79
C ARG A 259 -22.33 -9.88 -29.95
N MET A 260 -21.13 -9.85 -30.52
CA MET A 260 -19.95 -9.37 -29.83
C MET A 260 -20.04 -7.87 -29.46
N PRO A 261 -19.50 -7.45 -28.33
CA PRO A 261 -19.35 -6.04 -28.00
C PRO A 261 -18.27 -5.40 -28.90
N ASP A 262 -18.30 -4.10 -29.04
CA ASP A 262 -17.26 -3.37 -29.77
C ASP A 262 -15.97 -3.29 -28.95
N ILE A 263 -16.09 -3.34 -27.61
CA ILE A 263 -14.97 -3.28 -26.68
C ILE A 263 -15.23 -4.14 -25.44
N VAL A 264 -14.16 -4.78 -24.96
CA VAL A 264 -14.09 -5.40 -23.61
C VAL A 264 -13.18 -4.57 -22.72
N PHE A 265 -13.69 -4.20 -21.54
CA PHE A 265 -12.91 -3.55 -20.50
C PHE A 265 -12.72 -4.51 -19.30
N PHE A 266 -11.48 -4.81 -18.98
CA PHE A 266 -11.14 -5.57 -17.78
C PHE A 266 -10.90 -4.60 -16.63
N SER A 267 -11.70 -4.68 -15.57
CA SER A 267 -11.56 -3.76 -14.42
C SER A 267 -10.38 -4.07 -13.50
N ASP A 268 -9.59 -5.09 -13.85
CA ASP A 268 -8.46 -5.57 -13.06
C ASP A 268 -7.43 -6.25 -13.97
N ASP A 269 -6.14 -5.96 -13.79
CA ASP A 269 -5.05 -6.48 -14.61
C ASP A 269 -4.83 -7.99 -14.43
N ILE A 270 -5.10 -8.52 -13.25
CA ILE A 270 -4.98 -9.95 -12.96
C ILE A 270 -6.05 -10.73 -13.74
N LEU A 271 -7.26 -10.18 -13.82
CA LEU A 271 -8.31 -10.71 -14.69
C LEU A 271 -7.92 -10.62 -16.17
N ALA A 272 -7.40 -9.47 -16.59
CA ALA A 272 -6.97 -9.26 -17.97
C ALA A 272 -5.88 -10.26 -18.38
N MET A 273 -4.88 -10.50 -17.53
CA MET A 273 -3.80 -11.46 -17.80
C MET A 273 -4.32 -12.87 -18.07
N ALA A 274 -5.37 -13.30 -17.37
CA ALA A 274 -5.90 -14.65 -17.49
C ALA A 274 -7.01 -14.77 -18.54
N ALA A 275 -7.91 -13.79 -18.63
CA ALA A 275 -9.10 -13.88 -19.46
C ALA A 275 -8.92 -13.31 -20.87
N PHE A 276 -7.95 -12.43 -21.10
CA PHE A 276 -7.66 -11.92 -22.45
C PHE A 276 -7.36 -13.03 -23.48
N PRO A 277 -6.55 -14.07 -23.18
CA PRO A 277 -6.32 -15.18 -24.10
C PRO A 277 -7.60 -15.86 -24.61
N VAL A 278 -8.66 -15.90 -23.80
CA VAL A 278 -9.96 -16.50 -24.18
C VAL A 278 -10.55 -15.81 -25.40
N LEU A 279 -10.36 -14.49 -25.57
CA LEU A 279 -10.80 -13.76 -26.76
C LEU A 279 -10.03 -14.24 -28.01
N LEU A 280 -8.72 -14.44 -27.88
CA LEU A 280 -7.87 -14.90 -28.99
C LEU A 280 -8.16 -16.35 -29.37
N GLU A 281 -8.39 -17.22 -28.36
CA GLU A 281 -8.79 -18.62 -28.57
C GLU A 281 -10.17 -18.74 -29.25
N ALA A 282 -11.06 -17.78 -29.01
CA ALA A 282 -12.32 -17.65 -29.73
C ALA A 282 -12.16 -17.13 -31.16
N GLY A 283 -10.94 -16.91 -31.64
CA GLY A 283 -10.64 -16.46 -33.02
C GLY A 283 -10.80 -14.94 -33.22
N LEU A 284 -11.02 -14.17 -32.18
CA LEU A 284 -11.21 -12.71 -32.27
C LEU A 284 -9.87 -12.00 -32.42
N ARG A 285 -9.76 -11.17 -33.46
CA ARG A 285 -8.59 -10.32 -33.70
C ARG A 285 -8.74 -9.00 -32.94
N VAL A 286 -7.66 -8.58 -32.27
CA VAL A 286 -7.61 -7.34 -31.51
C VAL A 286 -6.63 -6.36 -32.18
N PRO A 287 -7.05 -5.14 -32.53
CA PRO A 287 -8.35 -4.49 -32.25
C PRO A 287 -9.41 -4.69 -33.36
N GLU A 288 -9.14 -5.46 -34.40
CA GLU A 288 -9.89 -5.49 -35.67
C GLU A 288 -11.35 -5.97 -35.47
N ASP A 289 -11.56 -7.09 -34.75
CA ASP A 289 -12.89 -7.66 -34.46
C ASP A 289 -13.43 -7.16 -33.11
N ILE A 290 -12.57 -6.95 -32.14
CA ILE A 290 -12.93 -6.49 -30.80
C ILE A 290 -11.82 -5.61 -30.21
N LYS A 291 -12.18 -4.48 -29.66
CA LYS A 291 -11.25 -3.61 -28.92
C LYS A 291 -11.10 -4.10 -27.49
N VAL A 292 -9.93 -3.89 -26.89
CA VAL A 292 -9.68 -4.29 -25.50
C VAL A 292 -9.04 -3.14 -24.74
N ALA A 293 -9.54 -2.89 -23.54
CA ALA A 293 -8.94 -1.98 -22.58
C ALA A 293 -8.94 -2.61 -21.18
N THR A 294 -8.07 -2.16 -20.32
CA THR A 294 -7.94 -2.70 -18.96
C THR A 294 -7.59 -1.63 -17.93
N PHE A 295 -7.95 -1.86 -16.68
CA PHE A 295 -7.20 -1.26 -15.59
C PHE A 295 -5.87 -2.00 -15.46
N SER A 296 -4.79 -1.28 -15.19
CA SER A 296 -3.48 -1.88 -15.06
C SER A 296 -2.63 -1.17 -14.02
N ASN A 297 -1.85 -1.94 -13.31
CA ASN A 297 -0.78 -1.41 -12.46
C ASN A 297 0.51 -1.35 -13.29
N PHE A 298 1.17 -0.19 -13.28
CA PHE A 298 2.42 0.02 -14.02
C PHE A 298 3.46 -1.06 -13.68
N GLY A 299 3.99 -1.72 -14.70
CA GLY A 299 4.96 -2.79 -14.57
C GLY A 299 4.40 -4.15 -14.10
N ILE A 300 3.07 -4.30 -13.92
CA ILE A 300 2.42 -5.53 -13.41
C ILE A 300 1.39 -6.09 -14.41
N GLY A 301 0.80 -5.23 -15.23
CA GLY A 301 -0.32 -5.58 -16.12
C GLY A 301 -0.01 -6.61 -17.20
N PRO A 302 -1.01 -6.99 -18.00
CA PRO A 302 -0.85 -8.02 -19.03
C PRO A 302 0.22 -7.62 -20.05
N VAL A 303 1.04 -8.61 -20.43
CA VAL A 303 2.08 -8.44 -21.45
C VAL A 303 1.66 -9.15 -22.72
N TRP A 304 1.65 -8.41 -23.84
CA TRP A 304 1.36 -8.93 -25.15
C TRP A 304 2.20 -8.21 -26.21
N ARG A 305 2.23 -8.69 -27.45
CA ARG A 305 2.94 -8.08 -28.58
C ARG A 305 2.43 -6.68 -28.98
N LYS A 306 1.23 -6.31 -28.55
CA LYS A 306 0.59 -5.00 -28.75
C LYS A 306 0.39 -4.36 -27.37
N ASP A 307 0.58 -3.04 -27.27
CA ASP A 307 0.34 -2.31 -26.03
C ASP A 307 -1.15 -2.23 -25.70
N PHE A 308 -1.50 -2.55 -24.45
CA PHE A 308 -2.87 -2.42 -23.98
C PHE A 308 -3.27 -0.96 -23.79
N THR A 309 -4.44 -0.59 -24.31
CA THR A 309 -5.14 0.61 -23.86
C THR A 309 -5.54 0.42 -22.40
N ARG A 310 -5.20 1.38 -21.54
CA ARG A 310 -5.37 1.16 -20.10
C ARG A 310 -5.64 2.43 -19.30
N ILE A 311 -6.32 2.23 -18.18
CA ILE A 311 -6.32 3.17 -17.06
C ILE A 311 -5.28 2.66 -16.09
N GLU A 312 -4.24 3.45 -15.84
CA GLU A 312 -3.03 3.00 -15.14
C GLU A 312 -2.88 3.61 -13.74
N ALA A 313 -2.54 2.75 -12.78
CA ALA A 313 -2.02 3.11 -11.48
C ALA A 313 -0.50 2.95 -11.44
N ASP A 314 0.21 3.83 -10.74
CA ASP A 314 1.65 3.74 -10.50
C ASP A 314 1.90 3.55 -9.01
N ALA A 315 2.06 2.28 -8.60
CA ALA A 315 2.23 1.91 -7.20
C ALA A 315 3.47 2.56 -6.55
N THR A 316 4.51 2.85 -7.33
CA THR A 316 5.70 3.55 -6.85
C THR A 316 5.37 4.99 -6.49
N LYS A 317 4.75 5.73 -7.42
CA LYS A 317 4.35 7.13 -7.18
C LYS A 317 3.30 7.24 -6.10
N ASP A 318 2.36 6.30 -6.04
CA ASP A 318 1.35 6.26 -4.98
C ASP A 318 2.00 6.09 -3.59
N GLY A 319 2.95 5.16 -3.46
CA GLY A 319 3.71 4.95 -2.23
C GLY A 319 4.54 6.15 -1.80
N GLU A 320 5.20 6.82 -2.75
CA GLU A 320 5.96 8.05 -2.52
C GLU A 320 5.04 9.19 -2.07
N ALA A 321 3.91 9.41 -2.75
CA ALA A 321 2.96 10.46 -2.41
C ALA A 321 2.37 10.27 -1.01
N VAL A 322 2.00 9.04 -0.64
CA VAL A 322 1.51 8.73 0.70
C VAL A 322 2.61 8.93 1.74
N ALA A 323 3.86 8.54 1.45
CA ALA A 323 4.98 8.78 2.35
C ALA A 323 5.24 10.27 2.57
N ASP A 324 5.19 11.10 1.52
CA ASP A 324 5.36 12.55 1.64
C ASP A 324 4.25 13.19 2.48
N GLY A 325 3.02 12.72 2.32
CA GLY A 325 1.91 13.12 3.17
C GLY A 325 2.14 12.76 4.65
N VAL A 326 2.56 11.52 4.92
CA VAL A 326 2.91 11.06 6.26
C VAL A 326 4.03 11.92 6.87
N LEU A 327 5.07 12.21 6.12
CA LEU A 327 6.18 13.07 6.57
C LEU A 327 5.73 14.49 6.87
N SER A 328 4.76 15.02 6.11
CA SER A 328 4.18 16.34 6.37
C SER A 328 3.45 16.38 7.71
N LEU A 329 2.62 15.36 8.01
CA LEU A 329 1.94 15.22 9.30
C LEU A 329 2.95 15.06 10.46
N LEU A 330 3.91 14.16 10.33
CA LEU A 330 4.90 13.87 11.37
C LEU A 330 5.83 15.05 11.67
N SER A 331 6.04 15.95 10.71
CA SER A 331 6.82 17.18 10.90
C SER A 331 5.99 18.37 11.42
N GLY A 332 4.69 18.19 11.64
CA GLY A 332 3.79 19.26 12.09
C GLY A 332 3.54 20.35 11.04
N ARG A 333 3.85 20.08 9.76
CA ARG A 333 3.57 21.02 8.65
C ARG A 333 2.10 21.05 8.24
N SER A 334 1.35 20.06 8.64
CA SER A 334 -0.08 19.96 8.38
C SER A 334 -0.77 19.26 9.55
N ASP A 335 -1.94 19.74 9.96
CA ASP A 335 -2.78 19.10 10.97
C ASP A 335 -3.80 18.12 10.38
N ALA A 336 -4.07 18.26 9.08
CA ALA A 336 -4.95 17.38 8.31
C ALA A 336 -4.44 17.27 6.87
N LEU A 337 -4.61 16.09 6.28
CA LEU A 337 -4.07 15.76 4.97
C LEU A 337 -5.10 15.07 4.08
N GLU A 338 -5.14 15.45 2.81
CA GLU A 338 -5.73 14.65 1.75
C GLU A 338 -4.65 14.30 0.73
N VAL A 339 -4.38 13.00 0.57
CA VAL A 339 -3.48 12.50 -0.47
C VAL A 339 -4.33 12.00 -1.64
N VAL A 340 -4.22 12.66 -2.78
CA VAL A 340 -4.94 12.26 -3.99
C VAL A 340 -4.04 11.45 -4.90
N LEU A 341 -4.43 10.20 -5.17
CA LEU A 341 -3.73 9.27 -6.05
C LEU A 341 -4.40 9.27 -7.42
N HIS A 342 -3.78 9.92 -8.39
CA HIS A 342 -4.35 10.06 -9.73
C HIS A 342 -4.08 8.85 -10.60
N ARG A 343 -5.09 8.44 -11.35
CA ARG A 343 -4.98 7.43 -12.41
C ARG A 343 -4.82 8.10 -13.76
N LYS A 344 -4.17 7.40 -14.70
CA LYS A 344 -3.89 7.94 -16.04
C LYS A 344 -4.55 7.07 -17.10
N TYR A 345 -5.19 7.69 -18.09
CA TYR A 345 -5.61 7.01 -19.30
C TYR A 345 -4.49 7.02 -20.32
N LEU A 346 -4.13 5.85 -20.83
CA LEU A 346 -3.09 5.64 -21.82
C LEU A 346 -3.68 4.81 -22.98
N PRO A 347 -3.88 5.40 -24.16
CA PRO A 347 -4.23 4.65 -25.35
C PRO A 347 -3.09 3.72 -25.77
N GLY A 348 -3.42 2.59 -26.35
CA GLY A 348 -2.47 1.59 -26.86
C GLY A 348 -3.01 0.91 -28.10
N ASP A 349 -2.28 -0.08 -28.60
CA ASP A 349 -2.59 -0.77 -29.87
C ASP A 349 -3.85 -1.64 -29.81
N THR A 350 -4.30 -2.05 -28.61
CA THR A 350 -5.50 -2.85 -28.44
C THR A 350 -6.79 -2.05 -28.58
N PHE A 351 -6.69 -0.73 -28.54
CA PHE A 351 -7.73 0.23 -28.85
C PHE A 351 -7.05 1.54 -29.27
N PRO A 352 -6.56 1.64 -30.51
CA PRO A 352 -5.88 2.83 -31.01
C PRO A 352 -6.83 4.04 -31.15
N VAL A 353 -6.23 5.25 -31.07
CA VAL A 353 -6.93 6.55 -31.21
C VAL A 353 -7.31 6.80 -32.66
#